data_ecdff21c41bda30cb825b31a6a0e71b4
#
_entry.id   ecdff21c41bda30cb825b31a6a0e71b4
#
_cell.length_a   1.000
_cell.length_b   1.000
_cell.length_c   1.000
_cell.angle_alpha   90.00
_cell.angle_beta   90.00
_cell.angle_gamma   90.00
#
_symmetry.space_group_name_H-M   'P 1'
#
loop_
_entity.id
_entity.type
_entity.pdbx_description
1 polymer ?
#
loop_
_entity_poly.entity_id
_entity_poly.type
_entity_poly.pdbx_seq_one_letter_code
_entity_poly.pdbx_strand_id
1 'polypeptide(L)'
;TGVMLFFAIIYFSLMLETGLFSPLVKKVLIWVKGDPLKICVGTAILATAVSFDGDGSTTYLITTAALYTIHRKVGIKPIILPTIVILCNSVLNIIPWGGPTARVLAALHLEIGEVFNPMIPGMIVGALYIWAFSYYLGKKERARIGTVALDEQHIVAQYEASITDEEKATARPNLI
;
A
#
# COMPACT_ATOMS: atom_id res chain seq x y z
N THR A 1 -7.17 3.04 -25.37
CA THR A 1 -6.30 3.12 -24.16
C THR A 1 -6.70 4.27 -23.25
N GLY A 2 -6.91 5.53 -23.76
CA GLY A 2 -7.29 6.69 -22.93
C GLY A 2 -8.62 6.55 -22.22
N VAL A 3 -9.64 6.00 -22.88
CA VAL A 3 -10.97 5.77 -22.29
C VAL A 3 -10.90 4.75 -21.15
N MET A 4 -10.13 3.67 -21.32
CA MET A 4 -9.92 2.66 -20.29
C MET A 4 -9.25 3.26 -19.04
N LEU A 5 -8.21 4.09 -19.22
CA LEU A 5 -7.56 4.79 -18.12
C LEU A 5 -8.51 5.73 -17.39
N PHE A 6 -9.32 6.49 -18.13
CA PHE A 6 -10.29 7.40 -17.54
C PHE A 6 -11.29 6.66 -16.63
N PHE A 7 -11.87 5.57 -17.13
CA PHE A 7 -12.79 4.78 -16.32
C PHE A 7 -12.08 4.06 -15.14
N ALA A 8 -10.85 3.59 -15.32
CA ALA A 8 -10.09 2.99 -14.23
C ALA A 8 -9.83 4.01 -13.12
N ILE A 9 -9.40 5.22 -13.44
CA ILE A 9 -9.16 6.28 -12.45
C ILE A 9 -10.44 6.62 -11.69
N ILE A 10 -11.56 6.81 -12.38
CA ILE A 10 -12.86 7.09 -11.74
C ILE A 10 -13.27 5.93 -10.82
N TYR A 11 -13.16 4.69 -11.30
CA TYR A 11 -13.54 3.51 -10.53
C TYR A 11 -12.71 3.38 -9.25
N PHE A 12 -11.38 3.51 -9.34
CA PHE A 12 -10.52 3.42 -8.18
C PHE A 12 -10.69 4.61 -7.24
N SER A 13 -10.94 5.82 -7.76
CA SER A 13 -11.24 6.98 -6.92
C SER A 13 -12.51 6.79 -6.10
N LEU A 14 -13.59 6.32 -6.73
CA LEU A 14 -14.82 5.98 -6.01
C LEU A 14 -14.61 4.85 -4.98
N MET A 15 -13.80 3.86 -5.32
CA MET A 15 -13.46 2.75 -4.43
C MET A 15 -12.70 3.23 -3.19
N LEU A 16 -11.84 4.24 -3.33
CA LEU A 16 -11.15 4.89 -2.22
C LEU A 16 -12.13 5.68 -1.33
N GLU A 17 -12.99 6.50 -1.93
CA GLU A 17 -13.99 7.31 -1.22
C GLU A 17 -14.98 6.44 -0.44
N THR A 18 -15.34 5.27 -0.96
CA THR A 18 -16.20 4.31 -0.25
C THR A 18 -15.50 3.58 0.89
N GLY A 19 -14.22 3.84 1.13
CA GLY A 19 -13.46 3.25 2.24
C GLY A 19 -13.22 1.73 2.10
N LEU A 20 -13.17 1.21 0.87
CA LEU A 20 -13.01 -0.23 0.62
C LEU A 20 -11.77 -0.81 1.28
N PHE A 21 -10.70 -0.04 1.40
CA PHE A 21 -9.47 -0.47 2.06
C PHE A 21 -9.54 -0.41 3.58
N SER A 22 -10.48 0.33 4.18
CA SER A 22 -10.62 0.47 5.63
C SER A 22 -10.73 -0.88 6.37
N PRO A 23 -11.57 -1.85 5.94
CA PRO A 23 -11.64 -3.15 6.62
C PRO A 23 -10.35 -3.96 6.48
N LEU A 24 -9.63 -3.83 5.37
CA LEU A 24 -8.34 -4.48 5.17
C LEU A 24 -7.29 -3.88 6.11
N VAL A 25 -7.22 -2.57 6.16
CA VAL A 25 -6.32 -1.83 7.08
C VAL A 25 -6.59 -2.24 8.52
N LYS A 26 -7.86 -2.21 8.96
CA LYS A 26 -8.25 -2.63 10.32
C LYS A 26 -7.83 -4.06 10.64
N LYS A 27 -8.03 -5.01 9.73
CA LYS A 27 -7.59 -6.40 9.92
C LYS A 27 -6.06 -6.51 10.07
N VAL A 28 -5.31 -5.79 9.24
CA VAL A 28 -3.84 -5.77 9.33
C VAL A 28 -3.41 -5.16 10.67
N LEU A 29 -4.01 -4.04 11.09
CA LEU A 29 -3.71 -3.37 12.36
C LEU A 29 -3.94 -4.29 13.57
N ILE A 30 -5.07 -5.00 13.60
CA ILE A 30 -5.41 -5.95 14.67
C ILE A 30 -4.44 -7.16 14.67
N TRP A 31 -4.05 -7.65 13.50
CA TRP A 31 -3.17 -8.81 13.39
C TRP A 31 -1.72 -8.52 13.85
N VAL A 32 -1.28 -7.30 13.70
CA VAL A 32 0.09 -6.86 13.95
C VAL A 32 0.49 -6.89 15.43
N LYS A 33 -0.39 -6.52 16.36
CA LYS A 33 -0.25 -6.58 17.83
C LYS A 33 1.10 -6.09 18.40
N GLY A 34 1.79 -5.17 17.71
CA GLY A 34 3.06 -4.63 18.17
C GLY A 34 4.30 -5.51 17.96
N ASP A 35 4.20 -6.62 17.25
CA ASP A 35 5.34 -7.44 16.84
C ASP A 35 5.99 -6.83 15.58
N PRO A 36 7.28 -6.38 15.63
CA PRO A 36 7.96 -5.79 14.49
C PRO A 36 7.94 -6.64 13.22
N LEU A 37 8.02 -7.97 13.38
CA LEU A 37 7.94 -8.89 12.26
C LEU A 37 6.58 -8.82 11.58
N LYS A 38 5.50 -8.87 12.37
CA LYS A 38 4.14 -8.79 11.83
C LYS A 38 3.84 -7.42 11.23
N ILE A 39 4.43 -6.34 11.79
CA ILE A 39 4.29 -4.99 11.25
C ILE A 39 4.90 -4.91 9.85
N CYS A 40 6.12 -5.39 9.65
CA CYS A 40 6.78 -5.38 8.34
C CYS A 40 6.06 -6.25 7.31
N VAL A 41 5.62 -7.45 7.70
CA VAL A 41 4.83 -8.34 6.82
C VAL A 41 3.45 -7.75 6.54
N GLY A 42 2.79 -7.20 7.54
CA GLY A 42 1.51 -6.50 7.39
C GLY A 42 1.61 -5.29 6.45
N THR A 43 2.72 -4.54 6.53
CA THR A 43 3.02 -3.45 5.59
C THR A 43 3.11 -3.97 4.16
N ALA A 44 3.82 -5.08 3.94
CA ALA A 44 3.94 -5.68 2.61
C ALA A 44 2.59 -6.19 2.08
N ILE A 45 1.78 -6.83 2.92
CA ILE A 45 0.43 -7.31 2.54
C ILE A 45 -0.46 -6.12 2.16
N LEU A 46 -0.51 -5.09 3.00
CA LEU A 46 -1.33 -3.91 2.76
C LEU A 46 -0.87 -3.16 1.50
N ALA A 47 0.42 -2.89 1.37
CA ALA A 47 0.98 -2.22 0.20
C ALA A 47 0.73 -3.03 -1.09
N THR A 48 0.87 -4.36 -1.05
CA THR A 48 0.53 -5.24 -2.17
C THR A 48 -0.93 -5.10 -2.57
N ALA A 49 -1.85 -5.18 -1.60
CA ALA A 49 -3.28 -5.11 -1.85
C ALA A 49 -3.71 -3.74 -2.40
N VAL A 50 -3.17 -2.65 -1.85
CA VAL A 50 -3.48 -1.30 -2.35
C VAL A 50 -2.86 -1.06 -3.72
N SER A 51 -1.64 -1.57 -4.01
CA SER A 51 -0.98 -1.40 -5.31
C SER A 51 -1.74 -1.99 -6.50
N PHE A 52 -2.75 -2.84 -6.25
CA PHE A 52 -3.62 -3.35 -7.30
C PHE A 52 -4.58 -2.29 -7.88
N ASP A 53 -4.68 -1.10 -7.29
CA ASP A 53 -5.41 0.01 -7.89
C ASP A 53 -4.70 0.59 -9.13
N GLY A 54 -3.39 0.34 -9.25
CA GLY A 54 -2.58 0.82 -10.37
C GLY A 54 -2.11 2.27 -10.24
N ASP A 55 -2.40 2.93 -9.11
CA ASP A 55 -1.88 4.26 -8.77
C ASP A 55 -0.87 4.20 -7.62
N GLY A 56 0.37 4.62 -7.95
CA GLY A 56 1.43 4.65 -6.95
C GLY A 56 1.18 5.64 -5.82
N SER A 57 0.58 6.78 -6.12
CA SER A 57 0.33 7.84 -5.14
C SER A 57 -0.59 7.35 -4.03
N THR A 58 -1.67 6.69 -4.40
CA THR A 58 -2.64 6.07 -3.49
C THR A 58 -1.98 5.04 -2.59
N THR A 59 -1.15 4.16 -3.17
CA THR A 59 -0.41 3.15 -2.39
C THR A 59 0.44 3.78 -1.30
N TYR A 60 1.18 4.85 -1.64
CA TYR A 60 2.02 5.55 -0.66
C TYR A 60 1.19 6.22 0.43
N LEU A 61 0.15 6.95 0.07
CA LEU A 61 -0.69 7.69 1.02
C LEU A 61 -1.37 6.74 2.00
N ILE A 62 -2.12 5.76 1.52
CA ILE A 62 -2.90 4.84 2.37
C ILE A 62 -1.99 4.02 3.26
N THR A 63 -0.94 3.40 2.70
CA THR A 63 -0.07 2.51 3.49
C THR A 63 0.73 3.29 4.52
N THR A 64 1.20 4.49 4.17
CA THR A 64 1.96 5.33 5.09
C THR A 64 1.05 5.89 6.18
N ALA A 65 -0.09 6.45 5.86
CA ALA A 65 -1.04 6.97 6.85
C ALA A 65 -1.45 5.89 7.86
N ALA A 66 -1.77 4.68 7.37
CA ALA A 66 -2.20 3.57 8.21
C ALA A 66 -1.10 3.07 9.16
N LEU A 67 0.15 2.97 8.71
CA LEU A 67 1.17 2.21 9.41
C LEU A 67 2.32 3.05 9.98
N TYR A 68 2.47 4.31 9.58
CA TYR A 68 3.54 5.19 10.06
C TYR A 68 3.57 5.32 11.58
N THR A 69 2.42 5.58 12.17
CA THR A 69 2.30 5.77 13.62
C THR A 69 2.71 4.53 14.40
N ILE A 70 2.35 3.34 13.89
CA ILE A 70 2.69 2.06 14.51
C ILE A 70 4.19 1.78 14.39
N HIS A 71 4.78 1.98 13.20
CA HIS A 71 6.21 1.85 13.00
C HIS A 71 7.00 2.74 13.97
N ARG A 72 6.55 3.98 14.14
CA ARG A 72 7.19 4.95 15.05
C ARG A 72 7.02 4.55 16.51
N LYS A 73 5.82 4.14 16.95
CA LYS A 73 5.56 3.73 18.34
C LYS A 73 6.36 2.51 18.75
N VAL A 74 6.52 1.54 17.86
CA VAL A 74 7.30 0.33 18.11
C VAL A 74 8.80 0.60 18.03
N GLY A 75 9.22 1.72 17.43
CA GLY A 75 10.63 2.08 17.27
C GLY A 75 11.33 1.37 16.10
N ILE A 76 10.56 0.93 15.09
CA ILE A 76 11.10 0.39 13.85
C ILE A 76 11.82 1.51 13.10
N LYS A 77 12.94 1.20 12.45
CA LYS A 77 13.71 2.20 11.68
C LYS A 77 12.82 2.87 10.64
N PRO A 78 12.78 4.22 10.58
CA PRO A 78 11.86 4.96 9.69
C PRO A 78 12.01 4.61 8.21
N ILE A 79 13.18 4.16 7.79
CA ILE A 79 13.46 3.79 6.39
C ILE A 79 12.74 2.50 5.95
N ILE A 80 12.36 1.62 6.87
CA ILE A 80 11.79 0.31 6.55
C ILE A 80 10.41 0.43 5.91
N LEU A 81 9.56 1.29 6.46
CA LEU A 81 8.21 1.51 5.92
C LEU A 81 8.26 1.95 4.43
N PRO A 82 8.92 3.07 4.07
CA PRO A 82 8.98 3.49 2.68
C PRO A 82 9.69 2.46 1.78
N THR A 83 10.71 1.77 2.28
CA THR A 83 11.38 0.73 1.49
C THR A 83 10.42 -0.38 1.06
N ILE A 84 9.62 -0.91 1.99
CA ILE A 84 8.65 -1.96 1.68
C ILE A 84 7.58 -1.44 0.71
N VAL A 85 7.05 -0.25 0.95
CA VAL A 85 5.99 0.33 0.12
C VAL A 85 6.48 0.61 -1.31
N ILE A 86 7.68 1.18 -1.46
CA ILE A 86 8.29 1.45 -2.77
C ILE A 86 8.52 0.14 -3.53
N LEU A 87 9.05 -0.89 -2.89
CA LEU A 87 9.29 -2.18 -3.54
C LEU A 87 7.98 -2.84 -4.00
N CYS A 88 6.94 -2.84 -3.15
CA CYS A 88 5.63 -3.38 -3.52
C CYS A 88 5.05 -2.63 -4.72
N ASN A 89 5.04 -1.31 -4.67
CA ASN A 89 4.52 -0.49 -5.74
C ASN A 89 5.33 -0.66 -7.05
N SER A 90 6.66 -0.75 -6.98
CA SER A 90 7.51 -0.91 -8.17
C SER A 90 7.22 -2.19 -8.94
N VAL A 91 6.87 -3.28 -8.27
CA VAL A 91 6.55 -4.57 -8.91
C VAL A 91 5.09 -4.63 -9.34
N LEU A 92 4.16 -4.15 -8.53
CA LEU A 92 2.74 -4.35 -8.76
C LEU A 92 2.07 -3.23 -9.57
N ASN A 93 2.70 -2.07 -9.72
CA ASN A 93 2.17 -0.99 -10.56
C ASN A 93 2.27 -1.25 -12.08
N ILE A 94 2.81 -2.41 -12.48
CA ILE A 94 2.94 -2.85 -13.88
C ILE A 94 1.71 -3.63 -14.37
N ILE A 95 0.61 -3.59 -13.64
CA ILE A 95 -0.67 -4.21 -14.02
C ILE A 95 -1.27 -3.56 -15.28
N PRO A 96 -2.19 -4.25 -15.99
CA PRO A 96 -2.71 -3.77 -17.27
C PRO A 96 -3.37 -2.39 -17.24
N TRP A 97 -3.98 -2.02 -16.13
CA TRP A 97 -4.61 -0.70 -15.90
C TRP A 97 -3.69 0.29 -15.20
N GLY A 98 -2.47 -0.11 -14.82
CA GLY A 98 -1.49 0.77 -14.21
C GLY A 98 -0.96 1.84 -15.16
N GLY A 99 -0.65 3.02 -14.62
CA GLY A 99 -0.16 4.16 -15.40
C GLY A 99 1.06 3.86 -16.26
N PRO A 100 2.09 3.17 -15.76
CA PRO A 100 3.27 2.79 -16.57
C PRO A 100 2.92 1.91 -17.76
N THR A 101 2.15 0.85 -17.54
CA THR A 101 1.73 -0.09 -18.62
C THR A 101 0.92 0.62 -19.69
N ALA A 102 -0.03 1.45 -19.29
CA ALA A 102 -0.84 2.21 -20.21
C ALA A 102 -0.03 3.17 -21.10
N ARG A 103 1.03 3.78 -20.55
CA ARG A 103 1.94 4.65 -21.32
C ARG A 103 2.74 3.86 -22.34
N VAL A 104 3.24 2.68 -21.97
CA VAL A 104 3.98 1.77 -22.91
C VAL A 104 3.07 1.34 -24.05
N LEU A 105 1.83 0.91 -23.74
CA LEU A 105 0.84 0.51 -24.76
C LEU A 105 0.54 1.65 -25.72
N ALA A 106 0.39 2.87 -25.22
CA ALA A 106 0.11 4.03 -26.05
C ALA A 106 1.31 4.44 -26.93
N ALA A 107 2.52 4.38 -26.39
CA ALA A 107 3.74 4.80 -27.09
C ALA A 107 4.18 3.81 -28.19
N LEU A 108 4.01 2.51 -27.92
CA LEU A 108 4.47 1.45 -28.84
C LEU A 108 3.34 0.88 -29.70
N HIS A 109 2.10 1.33 -29.53
CA HIS A 109 0.91 0.82 -30.23
C HIS A 109 0.73 -0.70 -30.10
N LEU A 110 1.08 -1.25 -28.93
CA LEU A 110 0.98 -2.67 -28.60
C LEU A 110 -0.36 -3.02 -27.93
N GLU A 111 -0.73 -4.29 -28.00
CA GLU A 111 -1.84 -4.83 -27.24
C GLU A 111 -1.45 -5.18 -25.80
N ILE A 112 -2.44 -5.17 -24.87
CA ILE A 112 -2.22 -5.45 -23.44
C ILE A 112 -1.52 -6.80 -23.25
N GLY A 113 -1.95 -7.84 -23.98
CA GLY A 113 -1.40 -9.19 -23.87
C GLY A 113 0.06 -9.30 -24.27
N GLU A 114 0.51 -8.50 -25.24
CA GLU A 114 1.89 -8.51 -25.71
C GLU A 114 2.87 -7.95 -24.68
N VAL A 115 2.43 -6.96 -23.90
CA VAL A 115 3.25 -6.32 -22.87
C VAL A 115 3.10 -7.04 -21.51
N PHE A 116 1.88 -7.32 -21.09
CA PHE A 116 1.62 -7.82 -19.72
C PHE A 116 1.96 -9.30 -19.54
N ASN A 117 1.63 -10.18 -20.51
CA ASN A 117 1.84 -11.62 -20.35
C ASN A 117 3.31 -11.99 -20.08
N PRO A 118 4.32 -11.44 -20.81
CA PRO A 118 5.72 -11.73 -20.50
C PRO A 118 6.19 -11.16 -19.16
N MET A 119 5.49 -10.19 -18.58
CA MET A 119 5.85 -9.59 -17.28
C MET A 119 5.31 -10.38 -16.09
N ILE A 120 4.27 -11.20 -16.25
CA ILE A 120 3.64 -11.97 -15.16
C ILE A 120 4.65 -12.81 -14.37
N PRO A 121 5.54 -13.62 -14.99
CA PRO A 121 6.51 -14.41 -14.22
C PRO A 121 7.43 -13.54 -13.36
N GLY A 122 7.90 -12.41 -13.92
CA GLY A 122 8.73 -11.44 -13.21
C GLY A 122 8.00 -10.81 -12.02
N MET A 123 6.73 -10.47 -12.19
CA MET A 123 5.88 -9.91 -11.11
C MET A 123 5.68 -10.92 -9.98
N ILE A 124 5.44 -12.21 -10.29
CA ILE A 124 5.29 -13.26 -9.27
C ILE A 124 6.58 -13.42 -8.48
N VAL A 125 7.72 -13.56 -9.15
CA VAL A 125 9.03 -13.67 -8.50
C VAL A 125 9.34 -12.42 -7.68
N GLY A 126 9.07 -11.23 -8.22
CA GLY A 126 9.24 -9.96 -7.52
C GLY A 126 8.37 -9.86 -6.26
N ALA A 127 7.10 -10.25 -6.33
CA ALA A 127 6.20 -10.25 -5.18
C ALA A 127 6.68 -11.23 -4.08
N LEU A 128 7.08 -12.43 -4.45
CA LEU A 128 7.63 -13.41 -3.51
C LEU A 128 8.93 -12.90 -2.85
N TYR A 129 9.81 -12.28 -3.64
CA TYR A 129 11.02 -11.66 -3.13
C TYR A 129 10.72 -10.56 -2.11
N ILE A 130 9.78 -9.68 -2.41
CA ILE A 130 9.41 -8.57 -1.51
C ILE A 130 8.83 -9.10 -0.19
N TRP A 131 7.99 -10.12 -0.24
CA TRP A 131 7.45 -10.74 0.96
C TRP A 131 8.52 -11.41 1.81
N ALA A 132 9.45 -12.14 1.18
CA ALA A 132 10.60 -12.73 1.86
C ALA A 132 11.53 -11.65 2.46
N PHE A 133 11.77 -10.57 1.71
CA PHE A 133 12.57 -9.44 2.17
C PHE A 133 11.91 -8.69 3.34
N SER A 134 10.61 -8.46 3.28
CA SER A 134 9.84 -7.84 4.36
C SER A 134 9.86 -8.70 5.63
N TYR A 135 9.76 -10.03 5.47
CA TYR A 135 9.93 -10.96 6.57
C TYR A 135 11.34 -10.89 7.18
N TYR A 136 12.37 -10.85 6.33
CA TYR A 136 13.76 -10.70 6.79
C TYR A 136 13.99 -9.40 7.56
N LEU A 137 13.49 -8.26 7.03
CA LEU A 137 13.57 -6.97 7.72
C LEU A 137 12.83 -7.01 9.06
N GLY A 138 11.64 -7.57 9.09
CA GLY A 138 10.85 -7.73 10.29
C GLY A 138 11.54 -8.60 11.35
N LYS A 139 12.15 -9.71 10.93
CA LYS A 139 12.95 -10.58 11.82
C LYS A 139 14.15 -9.84 12.42
N LYS A 140 14.83 -9.04 11.61
CA LYS A 140 15.96 -8.21 12.04
C LYS A 140 15.54 -7.14 13.05
N GLU A 141 14.43 -6.46 12.81
CA GLU A 141 13.89 -5.45 13.73
C GLU A 141 13.35 -6.09 15.02
N ARG A 142 12.71 -7.26 14.93
CA ARG A 142 12.27 -8.01 16.10
C ARG A 142 13.45 -8.42 17.00
N ALA A 143 14.57 -8.83 16.39
CA ALA A 143 15.79 -9.14 17.15
C ALA A 143 16.40 -7.90 17.81
N ARG A 144 16.20 -6.71 17.23
CA ARG A 144 16.72 -5.43 17.76
C ARG A 144 15.85 -4.84 18.86
N ILE A 145 14.53 -4.90 18.73
CA ILE A 145 13.57 -4.16 19.57
C ILE A 145 12.85 -5.10 20.56
N GLY A 146 12.68 -6.37 20.20
CA GLY A 146 11.76 -7.29 20.89
C GLY A 146 10.30 -7.09 20.43
N THR A 147 9.37 -7.61 21.22
CA THR A 147 7.92 -7.43 21.00
C THR A 147 7.40 -6.40 21.98
N VAL A 148 6.69 -5.38 21.47
CA VAL A 148 6.05 -4.34 22.26
C VAL A 148 4.56 -4.60 22.27
N ALA A 149 3.95 -4.78 23.45
CA ALA A 149 2.51 -4.91 23.56
C ALA A 149 1.85 -3.55 23.24
N LEU A 150 1.06 -3.52 22.18
CA LEU A 150 0.26 -2.36 21.82
C LEU A 150 -1.22 -2.66 22.08
N ASP A 151 -1.94 -1.70 22.65
CA ASP A 151 -3.39 -1.79 22.85
C ASP A 151 -4.12 -1.66 21.51
N GLU A 152 -4.83 -2.72 21.14
CA GLU A 152 -5.57 -2.82 19.85
C GLU A 152 -6.60 -1.70 19.70
N GLN A 153 -7.32 -1.36 20.77
CA GLN A 153 -8.37 -0.35 20.75
C GLN A 153 -7.80 1.05 20.47
N HIS A 154 -6.65 1.34 21.04
CA HIS A 154 -5.99 2.64 20.85
C HIS A 154 -5.44 2.82 19.42
N ILE A 155 -4.97 1.74 18.78
CA ILE A 155 -4.45 1.77 17.41
C ILE A 155 -5.59 2.01 16.41
N VAL A 156 -6.69 1.26 16.56
CA VAL A 156 -7.84 1.38 15.65
C VAL A 156 -8.50 2.75 15.80
N ALA A 157 -8.69 3.24 17.02
CA ALA A 157 -9.24 4.58 17.27
C ALA A 157 -8.38 5.70 16.67
N GLN A 158 -7.05 5.56 16.72
CA GLN A 158 -6.14 6.53 16.13
C GLN A 158 -6.17 6.53 14.61
N TYR A 159 -6.33 5.37 13.99
CA TYR A 159 -6.53 5.25 12.54
C TYR A 159 -7.86 5.88 12.10
N GLU A 160 -8.95 5.63 12.84
CA GLU A 160 -10.25 6.25 12.57
C GLU A 160 -10.21 7.77 12.72
N ALA A 161 -9.51 8.28 13.71
CA ALA A 161 -9.31 9.73 13.89
C ALA A 161 -8.53 10.34 12.70
N SER A 162 -7.49 9.67 12.20
CA SER A 162 -6.71 10.15 11.06
C SER A 162 -7.52 10.24 9.76
N ILE A 163 -8.40 9.26 9.50
CA ILE A 163 -9.31 9.29 8.34
C ILE A 163 -10.29 10.47 8.46
N THR A 164 -10.88 10.65 9.63
CA THR A 164 -11.86 11.73 9.86
C THR A 164 -11.22 13.12 9.69
N ASP A 165 -9.96 13.27 10.05
CA ASP A 165 -9.23 14.53 9.87
C ASP A 165 -8.86 14.77 8.40
N GLU A 166 -8.52 13.73 7.61
CA GLU A 166 -8.31 13.83 6.17
C GLU A 166 -9.60 14.12 5.41
N GLU A 167 -10.72 13.48 5.78
CA GLU A 167 -12.03 13.77 5.22
C GLU A 167 -12.45 15.22 5.49
N LYS A 168 -12.21 15.73 6.70
CA LYS A 168 -12.48 17.14 7.04
C LYS A 168 -11.56 18.11 6.31
N ALA A 169 -10.31 17.72 6.03
CA ALA A 169 -9.37 18.56 5.29
C ALA A 169 -9.75 18.66 3.81
N THR A 170 -10.25 17.56 3.21
CA THR A 170 -10.73 17.52 1.82
C THR A 170 -12.12 18.14 1.65
N ALA A 171 -12.98 18.07 2.67
CA ALA A 171 -14.34 18.64 2.67
C ALA A 171 -14.39 20.15 2.92
N ARG A 172 -13.27 20.84 3.08
CA ARG A 172 -13.23 22.31 3.13
C ARG A 172 -13.03 22.88 1.72
N PRO A 173 -14.08 23.26 1.01
CA PRO A 173 -13.93 24.18 -0.10
C PRO A 173 -13.63 25.56 0.49
N ASN A 174 -12.37 25.99 0.44
CA ASN A 174 -12.07 27.41 0.59
C ASN A 174 -12.58 28.11 -0.67
N LEU A 175 -13.88 28.33 -0.71
CA LEU A 175 -14.54 29.27 -1.57
C LEU A 175 -14.80 30.52 -0.73
N ILE A 176 -13.84 31.44 -0.72
CA ILE A 176 -14.02 32.87 -0.67
C ILE A 176 -12.90 33.49 -1.48
#